data_c7789247b2ab04f5679736132ca01da7
#
_entry.id   c7789247b2ab04f5679736132ca01da7
#
_cell.length_a   1.000
_cell.length_b   1.000
_cell.length_c   1.000
_cell.angle_alpha   90.00
_cell.angle_beta   90.00
_cell.angle_gamma   90.00
#
_symmetry.space_group_name_H-M   'P 1'
#
loop_
_entity.id
_entity.type
_entity.pdbx_description
1 polymer ?
#
loop_
_entity_poly.entity_id
_entity_poly.type
_entity_poly.pdbx_seq_one_letter_code
_entity_poly.pdbx_strand_id
1 'polypeptide(L)'
;SSGDASSDNSSDSSTSAPAASAKLRFVTGGESGTYYAFGSVIAQHATNNAGIEVVGLVGNGSKSNVEELDAGNAELAFCQSDVMAYAYNGTNIFDKKIDCFSTVAALYAEQVQIVTVDPSIKTVADLEGKNVSVGQAGSGVYFNAVDILSAYGIGDLDADGKFTKINATYQSFGDSADALKDGKIDAAFIVAGAPTTAIVDLSTTKPVSLVS
;
A
#
# COMPACT_ATOMS: atom_id res chain seq x y z
N SER A 1 -80.01 -26.42 -6.37
CA SER A 1 -79.18 -26.16 -7.54
C SER A 1 -77.84 -25.55 -7.12
N SER A 2 -76.85 -26.35 -7.31
CA SER A 2 -75.49 -26.16 -7.01
C SER A 2 -74.83 -25.02 -7.82
N GLY A 3 -74.02 -24.23 -7.20
CA GLY A 3 -73.15 -23.26 -7.84
C GLY A 3 -71.75 -23.52 -7.38
N ASP A 4 -70.96 -24.06 -8.25
CA ASP A 4 -69.56 -24.39 -8.08
C ASP A 4 -68.71 -23.11 -8.27
N ALA A 5 -67.89 -22.77 -7.27
CA ALA A 5 -67.00 -21.64 -7.37
C ALA A 5 -65.55 -22.16 -7.40
N SER A 6 -65.00 -22.21 -8.62
CA SER A 6 -63.59 -22.50 -8.87
C SER A 6 -62.77 -21.34 -8.37
N SER A 7 -61.94 -21.60 -7.40
CA SER A 7 -60.85 -20.69 -6.95
C SER A 7 -59.65 -20.89 -7.83
N ASP A 8 -59.38 -19.89 -8.66
CA ASP A 8 -58.18 -19.79 -9.46
C ASP A 8 -57.04 -19.31 -8.58
N ASN A 9 -56.11 -20.22 -8.29
CA ASN A 9 -54.92 -19.95 -7.48
C ASN A 9 -53.76 -19.59 -8.40
N SER A 10 -53.71 -18.32 -8.80
CA SER A 10 -52.57 -17.78 -9.54
C SER A 10 -51.40 -17.62 -8.59
N SER A 11 -50.54 -18.62 -8.50
CA SER A 11 -49.21 -18.52 -7.88
C SER A 11 -48.34 -17.63 -8.74
N ASP A 12 -48.25 -16.39 -8.32
CA ASP A 12 -47.29 -15.40 -8.84
C ASP A 12 -45.88 -15.78 -8.37
N SER A 13 -45.19 -16.58 -9.19
CA SER A 13 -43.78 -16.87 -8.99
C SER A 13 -42.98 -15.67 -9.49
N SER A 14 -42.79 -14.67 -8.61
CA SER A 14 -41.81 -13.63 -8.81
C SER A 14 -40.42 -14.27 -8.77
N THR A 15 -39.91 -14.66 -9.90
CA THR A 15 -38.49 -14.92 -10.11
C THR A 15 -37.75 -13.61 -9.90
N SER A 16 -37.29 -13.37 -8.68
CA SER A 16 -36.32 -12.29 -8.41
C SER A 16 -35.11 -12.57 -9.28
N ALA A 17 -34.79 -11.68 -10.21
CA ALA A 17 -33.52 -11.69 -10.90
C ALA A 17 -32.40 -11.74 -9.85
N PRO A 18 -31.34 -12.54 -10.05
CA PRO A 18 -30.21 -12.54 -9.11
C PRO A 18 -29.71 -11.11 -8.98
N ALA A 19 -29.65 -10.61 -7.74
CA ALA A 19 -29.04 -9.34 -7.46
C ALA A 19 -27.65 -9.35 -8.07
N ALA A 20 -27.32 -8.33 -8.88
CA ALA A 20 -25.98 -8.19 -9.43
C ALA A 20 -25.00 -8.30 -8.26
N SER A 21 -24.06 -9.26 -8.32
CA SER A 21 -23.04 -9.43 -7.29
C SER A 21 -22.29 -8.11 -7.17
N ALA A 22 -22.18 -7.58 -5.95
CA ALA A 22 -21.40 -6.37 -5.70
C ALA A 22 -19.96 -6.62 -6.18
N LYS A 23 -19.41 -5.67 -6.93
CA LYS A 23 -18.03 -5.70 -7.38
C LYS A 23 -17.26 -4.62 -6.65
N LEU A 24 -16.22 -5.01 -5.92
CA LEU A 24 -15.39 -4.10 -5.15
C LEU A 24 -13.97 -4.07 -5.74
N ARG A 25 -13.47 -2.86 -5.99
CA ARG A 25 -12.09 -2.63 -6.40
C ARG A 25 -11.26 -2.44 -5.14
N PHE A 26 -10.22 -3.24 -5.00
CA PHE A 26 -9.34 -3.25 -3.84
C PHE A 26 -7.94 -2.80 -4.27
N VAL A 27 -7.61 -1.54 -4.02
CA VAL A 27 -6.29 -1.00 -4.34
C VAL A 27 -5.28 -1.44 -3.27
N THR A 28 -4.16 -1.99 -3.73
CA THR A 28 -3.14 -2.64 -2.90
C THR A 28 -1.81 -1.87 -2.94
N GLY A 29 -0.76 -2.42 -3.49
CA GLY A 29 0.56 -1.82 -3.60
C GLY A 29 1.29 -2.35 -4.83
N GLY A 30 2.58 -2.10 -4.92
CA GLY A 30 3.42 -2.66 -5.97
C GLY A 30 3.55 -4.18 -5.85
N GLU A 31 3.74 -4.86 -6.97
CA GLU A 31 3.74 -6.34 -7.08
C GLU A 31 4.78 -7.04 -6.20
N SER A 32 5.89 -6.36 -5.87
CA SER A 32 6.96 -6.90 -5.01
C SER A 32 6.75 -6.61 -3.51
N GLY A 33 5.59 -6.08 -3.13
CA GLY A 33 5.23 -5.72 -1.75
C GLY A 33 4.19 -6.63 -1.12
N THR A 34 4.06 -6.53 0.19
CA THR A 34 3.11 -7.33 0.98
C THR A 34 1.65 -6.96 0.69
N TYR A 35 1.33 -5.68 0.46
CA TYR A 35 -0.03 -5.25 0.10
C TYR A 35 -0.57 -6.01 -1.10
N TYR A 36 0.22 -6.11 -2.17
CA TYR A 36 -0.21 -6.81 -3.38
C TYR A 36 -0.41 -8.30 -3.13
N ALA A 37 0.58 -8.97 -2.53
CA ALA A 37 0.52 -10.41 -2.28
C ALA A 37 -0.66 -10.77 -1.36
N PHE A 38 -0.78 -10.09 -0.23
CA PHE A 38 -1.84 -10.37 0.75
C PHE A 38 -3.21 -9.92 0.25
N GLY A 39 -3.29 -8.75 -0.41
CA GLY A 39 -4.52 -8.26 -1.02
C GLY A 39 -5.09 -9.18 -2.07
N SER A 40 -4.23 -9.82 -2.88
CA SER A 40 -4.64 -10.82 -3.86
C SER A 40 -5.27 -12.05 -3.19
N VAL A 41 -4.71 -12.51 -2.08
CA VAL A 41 -5.28 -13.63 -1.29
C VAL A 41 -6.64 -13.24 -0.69
N ILE A 42 -6.75 -12.04 -0.09
CA ILE A 42 -8.02 -11.55 0.47
C ILE A 42 -9.08 -11.43 -0.62
N ALA A 43 -8.73 -10.82 -1.77
CA ALA A 43 -9.65 -10.64 -2.88
C ALA A 43 -10.18 -11.99 -3.41
N GLN A 44 -9.27 -12.95 -3.61
CA GLN A 44 -9.65 -14.29 -4.06
C GLN A 44 -10.54 -15.01 -3.02
N HIS A 45 -10.18 -14.93 -1.73
CA HIS A 45 -10.95 -15.56 -0.66
C HIS A 45 -12.35 -14.97 -0.55
N ALA A 46 -12.49 -13.63 -0.58
CA ALA A 46 -13.78 -12.96 -0.54
C ALA A 46 -14.65 -13.32 -1.75
N THR A 47 -14.08 -13.32 -2.95
CA THR A 47 -14.78 -13.69 -4.18
C THR A 47 -15.31 -15.12 -4.11
N ASN A 48 -14.48 -16.05 -3.62
CA ASN A 48 -14.85 -17.47 -3.58
C ASN A 48 -15.81 -17.83 -2.44
N ASN A 49 -15.83 -17.08 -1.34
CA ASN A 49 -16.54 -17.49 -0.12
C ASN A 49 -17.64 -16.52 0.34
N ALA A 50 -17.58 -15.24 -0.02
CA ALA A 50 -18.55 -14.25 0.42
C ALA A 50 -19.60 -13.86 -0.61
N GLY A 51 -19.51 -14.39 -1.83
CA GLY A 51 -20.43 -14.03 -2.93
C GLY A 51 -20.28 -12.57 -3.41
N ILE A 52 -19.14 -11.94 -3.13
CA ILE A 52 -18.82 -10.57 -3.52
C ILE A 52 -17.58 -10.64 -4.43
N GLU A 53 -17.69 -10.13 -5.66
CA GLU A 53 -16.52 -10.04 -6.53
C GLU A 53 -15.58 -8.97 -6.00
N VAL A 54 -14.37 -9.35 -5.56
CA VAL A 54 -13.31 -8.42 -5.16
C VAL A 54 -12.17 -8.50 -6.15
N VAL A 55 -11.80 -7.36 -6.74
CA VAL A 55 -10.71 -7.26 -7.71
C VAL A 55 -9.55 -6.51 -7.09
N GLY A 56 -8.44 -7.21 -6.88
CA GLY A 56 -7.18 -6.60 -6.43
C GLY A 56 -6.54 -5.78 -7.55
N LEU A 57 -6.17 -4.55 -7.23
CA LEU A 57 -5.52 -3.61 -8.13
C LEU A 57 -4.12 -3.29 -7.61
N VAL A 58 -3.16 -3.16 -8.52
CA VAL A 58 -1.85 -2.59 -8.21
C VAL A 58 -2.03 -1.15 -7.78
N GLY A 59 -1.32 -0.73 -6.73
CA GLY A 59 -1.34 0.64 -6.20
C GLY A 59 0.06 1.18 -5.95
N ASN A 60 0.13 2.47 -5.64
CA ASN A 60 1.39 3.15 -5.35
C ASN A 60 1.67 3.28 -3.84
N GLY A 61 0.79 2.74 -3.00
CA GLY A 61 0.89 2.77 -1.54
C GLY A 61 -0.10 3.70 -0.86
N SER A 62 0.06 3.90 0.43
CA SER A 62 -0.97 4.40 1.34
C SER A 62 -1.58 5.74 0.95
N LYS A 63 -0.76 6.76 0.59
CA LYS A 63 -1.30 8.07 0.21
C LYS A 63 -2.15 7.97 -1.05
N SER A 64 -1.60 7.39 -2.11
CA SER A 64 -2.30 7.18 -3.37
C SER A 64 -3.57 6.36 -3.19
N ASN A 65 -3.52 5.32 -2.35
CA ASN A 65 -4.67 4.46 -2.09
C ASN A 65 -5.84 5.21 -1.43
N VAL A 66 -5.55 6.10 -0.48
CA VAL A 66 -6.59 6.96 0.14
C VAL A 66 -7.15 7.96 -0.89
N GLU A 67 -6.30 8.50 -1.76
CA GLU A 67 -6.74 9.39 -2.84
C GLU A 67 -7.63 8.66 -3.86
N GLU A 68 -7.37 7.37 -4.15
CA GLU A 68 -8.22 6.54 -5.00
C GLU A 68 -9.62 6.28 -4.38
N LEU A 69 -9.69 6.13 -3.03
CA LEU A 69 -10.97 6.06 -2.32
C LEU A 69 -11.73 7.39 -2.43
N ASP A 70 -11.07 8.53 -2.23
CA ASP A 70 -11.67 9.87 -2.32
C ASP A 70 -12.18 10.19 -3.73
N ALA A 71 -11.46 9.72 -4.74
CA ALA A 71 -11.86 9.85 -6.15
C ALA A 71 -12.96 8.89 -6.59
N GLY A 72 -13.35 7.92 -5.76
CA GLY A 72 -14.32 6.89 -6.10
C GLY A 72 -13.80 5.84 -7.09
N ASN A 73 -12.48 5.69 -7.20
CA ASN A 73 -11.82 4.72 -8.08
C ASN A 73 -11.64 3.35 -7.43
N ALA A 74 -11.80 3.26 -6.11
CA ALA A 74 -11.75 2.02 -5.35
C ALA A 74 -12.74 2.05 -4.18
N GLU A 75 -13.19 0.88 -3.73
CA GLU A 75 -14.05 0.71 -2.58
C GLU A 75 -13.28 0.20 -1.35
N LEU A 76 -12.16 -0.47 -1.58
CA LEU A 76 -11.28 -1.00 -0.55
C LEU A 76 -9.83 -0.58 -0.82
N ALA A 77 -9.07 -0.36 0.23
CA ALA A 77 -7.68 0.04 0.13
C ALA A 77 -6.85 -0.47 1.30
N PHE A 78 -5.60 -0.85 1.04
CA PHE A 78 -4.59 -0.93 2.08
C PHE A 78 -4.07 0.47 2.42
N CYS A 79 -3.85 0.71 3.70
CA CYS A 79 -3.26 1.97 4.16
C CYS A 79 -2.54 1.79 5.51
N GLN A 80 -1.40 2.44 5.67
CA GLN A 80 -0.73 2.57 6.96
C GLN A 80 -1.57 3.43 7.91
N SER A 81 -1.55 3.12 9.20
CA SER A 81 -2.35 3.81 10.22
C SER A 81 -1.94 5.28 10.41
N ASP A 82 -0.67 5.60 10.31
CA ASP A 82 -0.14 6.97 10.34
C ASP A 82 -0.63 7.78 9.14
N VAL A 83 -0.57 7.22 7.93
CA VAL A 83 -1.06 7.89 6.71
C VAL A 83 -2.57 8.08 6.73
N MET A 84 -3.34 7.11 7.28
CA MET A 84 -4.78 7.30 7.53
C MET A 84 -5.04 8.52 8.42
N ALA A 85 -4.27 8.68 9.49
CA ALA A 85 -4.41 9.81 10.40
C ALA A 85 -4.06 11.14 9.71
N TYR A 86 -3.01 11.17 8.89
CA TYR A 86 -2.63 12.36 8.12
C TYR A 86 -3.72 12.75 7.11
N ALA A 87 -4.25 11.79 6.39
CA ALA A 87 -5.35 12.02 5.44
C ALA A 87 -6.61 12.54 6.14
N TYR A 88 -7.01 11.88 7.24
CA TYR A 88 -8.21 12.25 8.00
C TYR A 88 -8.12 13.65 8.58
N ASN A 89 -6.93 14.10 8.99
CA ASN A 89 -6.70 15.42 9.55
C ASN A 89 -6.32 16.48 8.49
N GLY A 90 -5.98 16.08 7.26
CA GLY A 90 -5.48 16.98 6.23
C GLY A 90 -4.12 17.57 6.59
N THR A 91 -3.21 16.74 7.08
CA THR A 91 -1.86 17.12 7.53
C THR A 91 -0.77 16.49 6.67
N ASN A 92 0.47 16.87 6.91
CA ASN A 92 1.66 16.47 6.16
C ASN A 92 1.50 16.86 4.67
N ILE A 93 1.64 15.91 3.74
CA ILE A 93 1.56 16.19 2.29
C ILE A 93 0.14 16.04 1.73
N PHE A 94 -0.89 16.04 2.58
CA PHE A 94 -2.27 16.10 2.12
C PHE A 94 -2.74 17.54 2.06
N ASP A 95 -3.13 18.00 0.88
CA ASP A 95 -3.60 19.38 0.64
C ASP A 95 -4.99 19.64 1.23
N LYS A 96 -5.73 18.59 1.53
CA LYS A 96 -7.08 18.63 2.10
C LYS A 96 -7.32 17.45 3.02
N LYS A 97 -8.33 17.60 3.88
CA LYS A 97 -8.87 16.49 4.66
C LYS A 97 -9.54 15.47 3.74
N ILE A 98 -9.22 14.18 3.95
CA ILE A 98 -9.89 13.05 3.31
C ILE A 98 -10.44 12.16 4.42
N ASP A 99 -11.75 12.19 4.62
CA ASP A 99 -12.46 11.46 5.68
C ASP A 99 -13.62 10.60 5.15
N CYS A 100 -13.60 10.29 3.85
CA CYS A 100 -14.61 9.48 3.16
C CYS A 100 -14.51 7.97 3.46
N PHE A 101 -13.56 7.54 4.28
CA PHE A 101 -13.27 6.14 4.55
C PHE A 101 -13.51 5.74 6.01
N SER A 102 -13.65 4.44 6.24
CA SER A 102 -13.68 3.82 7.57
C SER A 102 -12.73 2.64 7.63
N THR A 103 -12.17 2.38 8.80
CA THR A 103 -11.31 1.21 9.02
C THR A 103 -12.17 -0.06 9.06
N VAL A 104 -11.86 -1.02 8.20
CA VAL A 104 -12.49 -2.35 8.18
C VAL A 104 -11.79 -3.30 9.13
N ALA A 105 -10.47 -3.36 9.09
CA ALA A 105 -9.65 -4.23 9.94
C ALA A 105 -8.21 -3.72 10.05
N ALA A 106 -7.55 -4.05 11.16
CA ALA A 106 -6.09 -4.03 11.28
C ALA A 106 -5.55 -5.43 10.98
N LEU A 107 -4.62 -5.56 10.04
CA LEU A 107 -4.21 -6.85 9.50
C LEU A 107 -2.85 -7.31 10.00
N TYR A 108 -1.82 -6.48 9.92
CA TYR A 108 -0.45 -6.80 10.34
C TYR A 108 0.35 -5.54 10.61
N ALA A 109 1.49 -5.71 11.29
CA ALA A 109 2.44 -4.62 11.49
C ALA A 109 3.38 -4.51 10.29
N GLU A 110 3.52 -3.31 9.75
CA GLU A 110 4.53 -3.01 8.75
C GLU A 110 5.86 -2.70 9.42
N GLN A 111 6.92 -3.35 8.94
CA GLN A 111 8.27 -3.17 9.44
C GLN A 111 9.01 -2.15 8.58
N VAL A 112 9.60 -1.15 9.20
CA VAL A 112 10.54 -0.26 8.50
C VAL A 112 11.86 -1.01 8.35
N GLN A 113 12.25 -1.26 7.11
CA GLN A 113 13.47 -1.95 6.75
C GLN A 113 14.30 -1.02 5.87
N ILE A 114 15.39 -0.46 6.41
CA ILE A 114 16.35 0.30 5.60
C ILE A 114 17.40 -0.68 5.12
N VAL A 115 17.39 -0.97 3.84
CA VAL A 115 18.15 -2.07 3.22
C VAL A 115 19.34 -1.52 2.46
N THR A 116 20.51 -2.14 2.64
CA THR A 116 21.73 -1.84 1.89
C THR A 116 22.47 -3.11 1.49
N VAL A 117 23.26 -3.04 0.42
CA VAL A 117 24.24 -4.06 0.02
C VAL A 117 25.68 -3.59 0.29
N ASP A 118 25.85 -2.37 0.80
CA ASP A 118 27.15 -1.81 1.20
C ASP A 118 27.41 -2.09 2.70
N PRO A 119 28.40 -2.92 3.05
CA PRO A 119 28.67 -3.27 4.44
C PRO A 119 29.23 -2.09 5.27
N SER A 120 29.60 -0.98 4.65
CA SER A 120 30.04 0.23 5.34
C SER A 120 28.90 1.07 5.91
N ILE A 121 27.68 0.93 5.36
CA ILE A 121 26.48 1.62 5.82
C ILE A 121 25.84 0.79 6.94
N LYS A 122 25.93 1.27 8.17
CA LYS A 122 25.46 0.56 9.37
C LYS A 122 24.38 1.30 10.13
N THR A 123 24.43 2.63 10.10
CA THR A 123 23.52 3.50 10.85
C THR A 123 22.80 4.45 9.91
N VAL A 124 21.68 5.02 10.37
CA VAL A 124 20.94 6.03 9.59
C VAL A 124 21.82 7.24 9.27
N ALA A 125 22.73 7.62 10.18
CA ALA A 125 23.66 8.73 9.94
C ALA A 125 24.61 8.48 8.75
N ASP A 126 24.94 7.22 8.45
CA ASP A 126 25.79 6.87 7.31
C ASP A 126 25.12 7.11 5.94
N LEU A 127 23.81 7.41 5.95
CA LEU A 127 23.06 7.72 4.73
C LEU A 127 23.29 9.15 4.24
N GLU A 128 23.92 10.03 5.03
CA GLU A 128 24.23 11.40 4.60
C GLU A 128 25.09 11.39 3.32
N GLY A 129 24.65 12.13 2.30
CA GLY A 129 25.31 12.21 0.99
C GLY A 129 25.10 10.99 0.09
N LYS A 130 24.39 9.96 0.54
CA LYS A 130 24.16 8.71 -0.21
C LYS A 130 22.96 8.82 -1.17
N ASN A 131 22.94 7.91 -2.14
CA ASN A 131 21.79 7.70 -3.03
C ASN A 131 20.80 6.77 -2.33
N VAL A 132 19.63 7.29 -1.95
CA VAL A 132 18.67 6.55 -1.12
C VAL A 132 17.30 6.54 -1.78
N SER A 133 16.73 5.36 -2.00
CA SER A 133 15.32 5.24 -2.35
C SER A 133 14.46 5.46 -1.11
N VAL A 134 13.60 6.47 -1.16
CA VAL A 134 12.70 6.86 -0.06
C VAL A 134 11.28 6.38 -0.28
N GLY A 135 11.11 5.38 -1.13
CA GLY A 135 9.81 4.84 -1.51
C GLY A 135 9.19 5.55 -2.70
N GLN A 136 8.18 4.93 -3.24
CA GLN A 136 7.44 5.41 -4.41
C GLN A 136 6.67 6.70 -4.06
N ALA A 137 6.55 7.60 -5.02
CA ALA A 137 5.71 8.78 -4.87
C ALA A 137 4.26 8.36 -4.54
N GLY A 138 3.66 8.97 -3.52
CA GLY A 138 2.33 8.59 -3.03
C GLY A 138 2.30 7.37 -2.09
N SER A 139 3.48 6.84 -1.69
CA SER A 139 3.57 5.74 -0.71
C SER A 139 3.64 6.26 0.73
N GLY A 140 3.27 5.38 1.68
CA GLY A 140 3.50 5.62 3.10
C GLY A 140 4.99 5.54 3.49
N VAL A 141 5.79 4.85 2.70
CA VAL A 141 7.24 4.72 2.88
C VAL A 141 7.94 6.08 2.91
N TYR A 142 7.50 6.99 2.02
CA TYR A 142 8.05 8.35 1.96
C TYR A 142 7.89 9.09 3.30
N PHE A 143 6.70 9.01 3.94
CA PHE A 143 6.48 9.65 5.24
C PHE A 143 7.41 9.08 6.31
N ASN A 144 7.56 7.76 6.36
CA ASN A 144 8.47 7.11 7.31
C ASN A 144 9.92 7.49 7.03
N ALA A 145 10.33 7.62 5.77
CA ALA A 145 11.67 8.09 5.42
C ALA A 145 11.90 9.54 5.91
N VAL A 146 10.94 10.45 5.68
CA VAL A 146 11.04 11.83 6.17
C VAL A 146 11.17 11.86 7.68
N ASP A 147 10.31 11.14 8.40
CA ASP A 147 10.29 11.16 9.87
C ASP A 147 11.60 10.60 10.45
N ILE A 148 12.07 9.47 9.95
CA ILE A 148 13.30 8.83 10.42
C ILE A 148 14.52 9.68 10.09
N LEU A 149 14.67 10.12 8.83
CA LEU A 149 15.82 10.94 8.44
C LEU A 149 15.84 12.27 9.19
N SER A 150 14.68 12.87 9.46
CA SER A 150 14.56 14.09 10.25
C SER A 150 14.97 13.88 11.69
N ALA A 151 14.61 12.76 12.31
CA ALA A 151 15.03 12.41 13.67
C ALA A 151 16.55 12.27 13.80
N TYR A 152 17.24 11.91 12.73
CA TYR A 152 18.71 11.84 12.65
C TYR A 152 19.35 13.12 12.09
N GLY A 153 18.59 14.18 11.86
CA GLY A 153 19.09 15.47 11.39
C GLY A 153 19.51 15.51 9.93
N ILE A 154 19.10 14.54 9.12
CA ILE A 154 19.41 14.45 7.68
C ILE A 154 18.16 14.43 6.80
N GLY A 155 16.96 14.70 7.37
CA GLY A 155 15.70 14.73 6.68
C GLY A 155 15.23 16.11 6.19
N ASP A 156 16.10 17.12 6.21
CA ASP A 156 15.75 18.47 5.79
C ASP A 156 15.30 18.51 4.32
N LEU A 157 14.18 19.17 4.07
CA LEU A 157 13.63 19.39 2.74
C LEU A 157 13.81 20.84 2.32
N ASP A 158 14.07 21.09 1.05
CA ASP A 158 14.07 22.42 0.45
C ASP A 158 12.64 22.92 0.19
N ALA A 159 12.52 24.12 -0.40
CA ALA A 159 11.25 24.73 -0.72
C ALA A 159 10.41 23.94 -1.73
N ASP A 160 11.04 23.08 -2.51
CA ASP A 160 10.39 22.18 -3.49
C ASP A 160 10.08 20.80 -2.90
N GLY A 161 10.33 20.59 -1.58
CA GLY A 161 10.11 19.34 -0.88
C GLY A 161 11.14 18.24 -1.18
N LYS A 162 12.34 18.62 -1.64
CA LYS A 162 13.43 17.68 -1.92
C LYS A 162 14.39 17.60 -0.76
N PHE A 163 14.87 16.40 -0.47
CA PHE A 163 15.91 16.20 0.52
C PHE A 163 17.20 16.94 0.15
N THR A 164 17.80 17.60 1.13
CA THR A 164 19.04 18.40 0.94
C THR A 164 20.30 17.66 1.33
N LYS A 165 20.20 16.62 2.18
CA LYS A 165 21.34 15.89 2.75
C LYS A 165 21.52 14.47 2.23
N ILE A 166 20.57 13.97 1.42
CA ILE A 166 20.67 12.72 0.68
C ILE A 166 20.30 12.96 -0.78
N ASN A 167 20.71 12.06 -1.67
CA ASN A 167 20.26 12.03 -3.06
C ASN A 167 19.07 11.08 -3.13
N ALA A 168 17.86 11.60 -2.91
CA ALA A 168 16.65 10.79 -2.85
C ALA A 168 16.20 10.33 -4.24
N THR A 169 15.80 9.06 -4.34
CA THR A 169 15.05 8.51 -5.47
C THR A 169 13.71 7.96 -5.00
N TYR A 170 12.73 7.93 -5.90
CA TYR A 170 11.33 7.57 -5.58
C TYR A 170 10.95 6.35 -6.39
N GLN A 171 11.22 5.17 -5.84
CA GLN A 171 11.13 3.90 -6.57
C GLN A 171 10.22 2.90 -5.82
N SER A 172 9.63 1.98 -6.60
CA SER A 172 8.96 0.79 -6.04
C SER A 172 9.97 -0.10 -5.30
N PHE A 173 9.48 -1.05 -4.52
CA PHE A 173 10.37 -1.99 -3.82
C PHE A 173 11.19 -2.84 -4.79
N GLY A 174 10.56 -3.29 -5.89
CA GLY A 174 11.24 -4.05 -6.93
C GLY A 174 12.34 -3.23 -7.63
N ASP A 175 12.00 -2.02 -8.07
CA ASP A 175 12.97 -1.11 -8.70
C ASP A 175 14.11 -0.74 -7.74
N SER A 176 13.81 -0.55 -6.45
CA SER A 176 14.82 -0.28 -5.43
C SER A 176 15.76 -1.47 -5.24
N ALA A 177 15.24 -2.70 -5.20
CA ALA A 177 16.03 -3.91 -5.11
C ALA A 177 16.95 -4.08 -6.33
N ASP A 178 16.45 -3.83 -7.53
CA ASP A 178 17.24 -3.86 -8.76
C ASP A 178 18.31 -2.77 -8.78
N ALA A 179 17.98 -1.55 -8.34
CA ALA A 179 18.93 -0.46 -8.25
C ALA A 179 20.06 -0.72 -7.22
N LEU A 180 19.73 -1.35 -6.07
CA LEU A 180 20.72 -1.83 -5.10
C LEU A 180 21.63 -2.91 -5.71
N LYS A 181 21.04 -3.89 -6.41
CA LYS A 181 21.80 -4.96 -7.06
C LYS A 181 22.77 -4.41 -8.11
N ASP A 182 22.35 -3.40 -8.86
CA ASP A 182 23.13 -2.77 -9.92
C ASP A 182 24.12 -1.69 -9.40
N GLY A 183 24.10 -1.38 -8.09
CA GLY A 183 24.94 -0.34 -7.49
C GLY A 183 24.57 1.09 -7.90
N LYS A 184 23.33 1.32 -8.29
CA LYS A 184 22.81 2.64 -8.69
C LYS A 184 22.34 3.46 -7.49
N ILE A 185 21.96 2.81 -6.40
CA ILE A 185 21.64 3.42 -5.11
C ILE A 185 22.39 2.68 -3.99
N ASP A 186 22.54 3.34 -2.87
CA ASP A 186 23.32 2.86 -1.72
C ASP A 186 22.42 2.20 -0.67
N ALA A 187 21.20 2.70 -0.50
CA ALA A 187 20.21 2.17 0.43
C ALA A 187 18.78 2.41 -0.06
N ALA A 188 17.82 1.67 0.51
CA ALA A 188 16.40 1.83 0.22
C ALA A 188 15.55 1.65 1.48
N PHE A 189 14.57 2.52 1.67
CA PHE A 189 13.49 2.33 2.62
C PHE A 189 12.45 1.37 2.04
N ILE A 190 12.17 0.30 2.77
CA ILE A 190 11.14 -0.69 2.45
C ILE A 190 10.29 -0.86 3.70
N VAL A 191 9.03 -0.42 3.63
CA VAL A 191 8.07 -0.51 4.75
C VAL A 191 6.97 -1.46 4.33
N ALA A 192 6.98 -2.65 4.91
CA ALA A 192 6.10 -3.73 4.51
C ALA A 192 6.06 -4.83 5.58
N GLY A 193 5.17 -5.81 5.42
CA GLY A 193 5.23 -7.05 6.18
C GLY A 193 6.52 -7.82 5.88
N ALA A 194 7.17 -8.35 6.91
CA ALA A 194 8.37 -9.17 6.76
C ALA A 194 7.99 -10.67 6.86
N PRO A 195 8.61 -11.54 6.03
CA PRO A 195 9.60 -11.25 4.99
C PRO A 195 8.99 -10.54 3.77
N THR A 196 9.72 -9.57 3.22
CA THR A 196 9.28 -8.81 2.03
C THR A 196 9.88 -9.41 0.78
N THR A 197 9.06 -9.70 -0.24
CA THR A 197 9.49 -10.37 -1.49
C THR A 197 10.70 -9.69 -2.12
N ALA A 198 10.68 -8.37 -2.29
CA ALA A 198 11.81 -7.66 -2.91
C ALA A 198 13.14 -7.86 -2.14
N ILE A 199 13.11 -7.92 -0.81
CA ILE A 199 14.31 -8.14 0.01
C ILE A 199 14.77 -9.59 -0.09
N VAL A 200 13.84 -10.54 -0.05
CA VAL A 200 14.14 -11.97 -0.22
C VAL A 200 14.82 -12.21 -1.57
N ASP A 201 14.26 -11.68 -2.65
CA ASP A 201 14.80 -11.84 -4.00
C ASP A 201 16.19 -11.20 -4.12
N LEU A 202 16.40 -9.98 -3.60
CA LEU A 202 17.71 -9.34 -3.57
C LEU A 202 18.74 -10.18 -2.82
N SER A 203 18.35 -10.77 -1.69
CA SER A 203 19.25 -11.56 -0.84
C SER A 203 19.74 -12.85 -1.50
N THR A 204 19.07 -13.31 -2.56
CA THR A 204 19.55 -14.47 -3.35
C THR A 204 20.76 -14.15 -4.20
N THR A 205 21.00 -12.88 -4.51
CA THR A 205 22.06 -12.43 -5.43
C THR A 205 23.13 -11.57 -4.80
N LYS A 206 22.81 -10.89 -3.71
CA LYS A 206 23.73 -9.98 -2.96
C LYS A 206 23.60 -10.20 -1.46
N PRO A 207 24.68 -10.05 -0.69
CA PRO A 207 24.57 -9.91 0.75
C PRO A 207 23.78 -8.66 1.09
N VAL A 208 22.75 -8.82 1.91
CA VAL A 208 21.87 -7.72 2.34
C VAL A 208 22.07 -7.46 3.83
N SER A 209 22.12 -6.20 4.21
CA SER A 209 22.16 -5.74 5.60
C SER A 209 21.01 -4.76 5.86
N LEU A 210 20.54 -4.73 7.10
CA LEU A 210 19.63 -3.70 7.59
C LEU A 210 20.45 -2.60 8.29
N VAL A 211 20.08 -1.37 8.01
CA VAL A 211 20.63 -0.17 8.66
C VAL A 211 19.89 0.07 9.97
N SER A 212 20.59 0.37 11.07
CA SER A 212 20.03 0.52 12.43
C SER A 212 20.16 1.94 12.98
#